data_d40ef2de463918d2de848ba1f3be1930
#
_entry.id   d40ef2de463918d2de848ba1f3be1930
#
_cell.length_a   1.000
_cell.length_b   1.000
_cell.length_c   1.000
_cell.angle_alpha   90.00
_cell.angle_beta   90.00
_cell.angle_gamma   90.00
#
_symmetry.space_group_name_H-M   'P 1'
#
loop_
_entity.id
_entity.type
_entity.pdbx_description
1 polymer ?
#
loop_
_entity_poly.entity_id
_entity_poly.type
_entity_poly.pdbx_seq_one_letter_code
_entity_poly.pdbx_strand_id
1 'polypeptide(L)'
;INYSIASKYLFTGSVRYDGSSRFSKKNRWGFFPSGAFAWNVKQEDWLKDTKVVSQLKLRLSAGQTGQQDGIANYSYMPIYYLSTNSYDRYNMGSAGLQYYYTPGSYDPDITWETTTTYNVGVDFGFCDDRITGNVDAYVRNTSDLLNEVITPMGANFGNKILTNIGSMQNKGVEFSLNVVPVQTKDWHLSIGFNGTFQDTKITKLNTSDDPRYKEMVVDISKGTGSKFSFHKVGYAPYTYYPYQQ
;
A
#
# COMPACT_ATOMS: atom_id res chain seq x y z
N ILE A 1 -7.21 -21.61 -6.82
CA ILE A 1 -6.98 -22.68 -7.80
C ILE A 1 -5.53 -22.64 -8.19
N ASN A 2 -4.85 -23.79 -8.13
CA ASN A 2 -3.48 -23.96 -8.60
C ASN A 2 -3.51 -25.10 -9.63
N TYR A 3 -2.89 -24.86 -10.77
CA TYR A 3 -2.82 -25.84 -11.86
C TYR A 3 -1.41 -25.92 -12.41
N SER A 4 -0.90 -27.14 -12.60
CA SER A 4 0.45 -27.37 -13.14
C SER A 4 0.36 -28.28 -14.35
N ILE A 5 0.97 -27.87 -15.45
CA ILE A 5 1.07 -28.65 -16.68
C ILE A 5 2.50 -29.11 -16.85
N ALA A 6 2.71 -30.45 -16.89
CA ALA A 6 3.99 -31.08 -17.13
C ALA A 6 5.13 -30.59 -16.21
N SER A 7 4.82 -30.05 -15.03
CA SER A 7 5.76 -29.39 -14.13
C SER A 7 6.52 -28.21 -14.77
N LYS A 8 6.14 -27.80 -15.98
CA LYS A 8 6.73 -26.70 -16.76
C LYS A 8 5.97 -25.39 -16.57
N TYR A 9 4.64 -25.45 -16.66
CA TYR A 9 3.76 -24.28 -16.61
C TYR A 9 2.86 -24.34 -15.39
N LEU A 10 2.95 -23.34 -14.54
CA LEU A 10 2.19 -23.24 -13.30
C LEU A 10 1.25 -22.04 -13.38
N PHE A 11 -0.01 -22.26 -13.11
CA PHE A 11 -1.04 -21.24 -13.07
C PHE A 11 -1.63 -21.18 -11.67
N THR A 12 -1.76 -19.98 -11.12
CA THR A 12 -2.44 -19.74 -9.85
C THR A 12 -3.50 -18.68 -10.06
N GLY A 13 -4.72 -18.95 -9.64
CA GLY A 13 -5.81 -17.99 -9.61
C GLY A 13 -6.42 -17.95 -8.21
N SER A 14 -6.63 -16.75 -7.68
CA SER A 14 -7.27 -16.53 -6.39
C SER A 14 -8.27 -15.39 -6.47
N VAL A 15 -9.37 -15.54 -5.75
CA VAL A 15 -10.37 -14.49 -5.56
C VAL A 15 -10.67 -14.39 -4.08
N ARG A 16 -10.58 -13.15 -3.55
CA ARG A 16 -11.00 -12.83 -2.20
C ARG A 16 -12.21 -11.91 -2.25
N TYR A 17 -13.15 -12.16 -1.38
CA TYR A 17 -14.30 -11.31 -1.17
C TYR A 17 -14.39 -10.99 0.32
N ASP A 18 -13.93 -9.81 0.67
CA ASP A 18 -13.76 -9.37 2.06
C ASP A 18 -14.87 -8.39 2.44
N GLY A 19 -15.38 -8.52 3.65
CA GLY A 19 -16.40 -7.62 4.18
C GLY A 19 -15.95 -6.96 5.48
N SER A 20 -16.22 -5.65 5.62
CA SER A 20 -15.90 -4.92 6.84
C SER A 20 -17.07 -4.04 7.30
N SER A 21 -17.36 -4.12 8.60
CA SER A 21 -18.37 -3.28 9.27
C SER A 21 -17.94 -1.82 9.44
N ARG A 22 -16.69 -1.47 9.13
CA ARG A 22 -16.19 -0.10 9.16
C ARG A 22 -16.74 0.76 8.03
N PHE A 23 -17.30 0.11 6.98
CA PHE A 23 -17.92 0.76 5.84
C PHE A 23 -19.45 0.71 5.90
N SER A 24 -20.08 1.63 5.20
CA SER A 24 -21.52 1.60 4.96
C SER A 24 -21.95 0.33 4.22
N LYS A 25 -23.21 -0.04 4.26
CA LYS A 25 -23.74 -1.23 3.56
C LYS A 25 -23.35 -1.26 2.08
N LYS A 26 -23.28 -0.10 1.42
CA LYS A 26 -22.95 0.09 0.02
C LYS A 26 -21.51 -0.33 -0.30
N ASN A 27 -20.55 0.07 0.56
CA ASN A 27 -19.11 -0.08 0.34
C ASN A 27 -18.46 -1.17 1.19
N ARG A 28 -19.30 -1.95 1.90
CA ARG A 28 -18.86 -2.97 2.87
C ARG A 28 -17.98 -4.05 2.27
N TRP A 29 -18.28 -4.45 1.05
CA TRP A 29 -17.69 -5.61 0.41
C TRP A 29 -16.68 -5.19 -0.65
N GLY A 30 -15.47 -5.75 -0.53
CA GLY A 30 -14.40 -5.58 -1.52
C GLY A 30 -14.13 -6.89 -2.26
N PHE A 31 -13.87 -6.80 -3.56
CA PHE A 31 -13.54 -7.92 -4.43
C PHE A 31 -12.11 -7.79 -4.91
N PHE A 32 -11.26 -8.78 -4.59
CA PHE A 32 -9.82 -8.73 -4.82
C PHE A 32 -9.34 -9.96 -5.58
N PRO A 33 -9.31 -9.93 -6.91
CA PRO A 33 -8.80 -11.00 -7.74
C PRO A 33 -7.27 -10.97 -7.80
N SER A 34 -6.66 -12.15 -7.99
CA SER A 34 -5.24 -12.26 -8.31
C SER A 34 -4.97 -13.46 -9.21
N GLY A 35 -3.95 -13.33 -10.04
CA GLY A 35 -3.48 -14.37 -10.92
C GLY A 35 -1.97 -14.38 -11.03
N ALA A 36 -1.39 -15.57 -11.17
CA ALA A 36 0.03 -15.75 -11.41
C ALA A 36 0.28 -16.86 -12.42
N PHE A 37 1.30 -16.65 -13.21
CA PHE A 37 1.84 -17.62 -14.14
C PHE A 37 3.33 -17.79 -13.89
N ALA A 38 3.79 -19.03 -13.86
CA ALA A 38 5.21 -19.31 -13.79
C ALA A 38 5.59 -20.37 -14.84
N TRP A 39 6.68 -20.09 -15.56
CA TRP A 39 7.27 -21.00 -16.53
C TRP A 39 8.62 -21.50 -16.01
N ASN A 40 8.68 -22.80 -15.76
CA ASN A 40 9.90 -23.47 -15.36
C ASN A 40 10.72 -23.81 -16.62
N VAL A 41 11.48 -22.83 -17.09
CA VAL A 41 12.26 -22.94 -18.33
C VAL A 41 13.30 -24.06 -18.27
N LYS A 42 13.84 -24.35 -17.07
CA LYS A 42 14.78 -25.43 -16.85
C LYS A 42 14.22 -26.81 -17.23
N GLN A 43 12.90 -26.99 -17.18
CA GLN A 43 12.25 -28.26 -17.53
C GLN A 43 12.01 -28.43 -19.04
N GLU A 44 12.40 -27.45 -19.86
CA GLU A 44 12.29 -27.56 -21.31
C GLU A 44 13.34 -28.52 -21.87
N ASP A 45 12.97 -29.26 -22.94
CA ASP A 45 13.82 -30.33 -23.49
C ASP A 45 15.18 -29.84 -23.96
N TRP A 46 15.28 -28.59 -24.38
CA TRP A 46 16.53 -27.96 -24.83
C TRP A 46 17.42 -27.48 -23.68
N LEU A 47 16.89 -27.37 -22.45
CA LEU A 47 17.66 -26.87 -21.30
C LEU A 47 17.80 -27.89 -20.16
N LYS A 48 16.93 -28.91 -20.09
CA LYS A 48 16.86 -29.84 -18.96
C LYS A 48 18.18 -30.56 -18.65
N ASP A 49 18.96 -30.92 -19.69
CA ASP A 49 20.19 -31.67 -19.56
C ASP A 49 21.45 -30.79 -19.36
N THR A 50 21.28 -29.47 -19.33
CA THR A 50 22.37 -28.53 -19.12
C THR A 50 22.80 -28.55 -17.65
N LYS A 51 24.07 -28.87 -17.38
CA LYS A 51 24.63 -28.89 -16.02
C LYS A 51 24.94 -27.51 -15.46
N VAL A 52 25.18 -26.54 -16.35
CA VAL A 52 25.55 -25.17 -15.94
C VAL A 52 24.35 -24.46 -15.32
N VAL A 53 23.16 -24.62 -15.89
CA VAL A 53 21.92 -24.02 -15.38
C VAL A 53 21.20 -25.06 -14.55
N SER A 54 21.12 -24.86 -13.24
CA SER A 54 20.39 -25.73 -12.31
C SER A 54 18.93 -25.30 -12.14
N GLN A 55 18.67 -24.00 -12.21
CA GLN A 55 17.33 -23.42 -12.15
C GLN A 55 17.17 -22.25 -13.12
N LEU A 56 16.03 -22.21 -13.81
CA LEU A 56 15.59 -21.03 -14.57
C LEU A 56 14.05 -21.02 -14.60
N LYS A 57 13.45 -20.01 -13.97
CA LYS A 57 12.01 -19.88 -13.87
C LYS A 57 11.60 -18.44 -14.08
N LEU A 58 10.68 -18.22 -15.00
CA LEU A 58 10.04 -16.93 -15.23
C LEU A 58 8.71 -16.86 -14.45
N ARG A 59 8.42 -15.71 -13.86
CA ARG A 59 7.20 -15.47 -13.07
C ARG A 59 6.52 -14.19 -13.54
N LEU A 60 5.21 -14.26 -13.70
CA LEU A 60 4.35 -13.12 -13.98
C LEU A 60 3.21 -13.16 -12.97
N SER A 61 2.88 -12.05 -12.35
CA SER A 61 1.70 -11.97 -11.49
C SER A 61 1.03 -10.62 -11.57
N ALA A 62 -0.29 -10.64 -11.36
CA ALA A 62 -1.11 -9.46 -11.19
C ALA A 62 -2.16 -9.73 -10.13
N GLY A 63 -2.43 -8.76 -9.26
CA GLY A 63 -3.43 -8.93 -8.22
C GLY A 63 -3.83 -7.63 -7.57
N GLN A 64 -5.00 -7.66 -6.94
CA GLN A 64 -5.52 -6.56 -6.15
C GLN A 64 -5.60 -6.95 -4.68
N THR A 65 -5.32 -5.98 -3.81
CA THR A 65 -5.50 -6.08 -2.35
C THR A 65 -6.25 -4.86 -1.86
N GLY A 66 -7.15 -5.07 -0.91
CA GLY A 66 -7.87 -4.00 -0.22
C GLY A 66 -7.28 -3.76 1.15
N GLN A 67 -7.30 -2.51 1.58
CA GLN A 67 -6.89 -2.08 2.90
C GLN A 67 -7.98 -1.24 3.55
N GLN A 68 -8.17 -1.42 4.85
CA GLN A 68 -9.10 -0.69 5.69
C GLN A 68 -8.46 -0.12 6.96
N ASP A 69 -7.13 -0.30 7.10
CA ASP A 69 -6.43 0.18 8.27
C ASP A 69 -6.43 1.71 8.32
N GLY A 70 -6.52 2.26 9.52
CA GLY A 70 -6.68 3.71 9.71
C GLY A 70 -8.14 4.19 9.71
N ILE A 71 -9.12 3.37 9.30
CA ILE A 71 -10.54 3.72 9.39
C ILE A 71 -11.06 3.34 10.79
N ALA A 72 -11.58 4.31 11.52
CA ALA A 72 -12.23 4.06 12.79
C ALA A 72 -13.60 3.38 12.59
N ASN A 73 -14.11 2.75 13.66
CA ASN A 73 -15.45 2.19 13.63
C ASN A 73 -16.48 3.29 13.40
N TYR A 74 -17.45 3.03 12.52
CA TYR A 74 -18.55 3.95 12.19
C TYR A 74 -18.14 5.27 11.52
N SER A 75 -16.96 5.35 10.90
CA SER A 75 -16.51 6.57 10.18
C SER A 75 -17.45 7.01 9.05
N TYR A 76 -18.36 6.14 8.62
CA TYR A 76 -19.35 6.41 7.58
C TYR A 76 -20.65 7.06 8.08
N MET A 77 -20.80 7.27 9.39
CA MET A 77 -22.00 7.89 9.99
C MET A 77 -21.61 8.90 11.07
N PRO A 78 -22.46 9.91 11.34
CA PRO A 78 -22.19 10.85 12.41
C PRO A 78 -22.22 10.15 13.77
N ILE A 79 -21.13 10.28 14.52
CA ILE A 79 -21.01 9.82 15.90
C ILE A 79 -20.98 11.06 16.79
N TYR A 80 -21.72 11.02 17.88
CA TYR A 80 -21.74 12.10 18.85
C TYR A 80 -20.82 11.78 20.01
N TYR A 81 -19.93 12.70 20.32
CA TYR A 81 -19.00 12.61 21.44
C TYR A 81 -19.46 13.54 22.56
N LEU A 82 -19.52 13.02 23.79
CA LEU A 82 -19.72 13.88 24.95
C LEU A 82 -18.44 14.70 25.15
N SER A 83 -18.55 16.02 25.16
CA SER A 83 -17.43 16.88 25.52
C SER A 83 -17.02 16.59 26.98
N THR A 84 -15.72 16.35 27.17
CA THR A 84 -15.13 16.14 28.51
C THR A 84 -14.27 17.34 28.95
N ASN A 85 -14.12 18.35 28.09
CA ASN A 85 -13.38 19.54 28.39
C ASN A 85 -14.19 20.45 29.32
N SER A 86 -13.60 20.90 30.40
CA SER A 86 -14.26 21.77 31.36
C SER A 86 -14.72 23.12 30.79
N TYR A 87 -14.17 23.53 29.66
CA TYR A 87 -14.56 24.74 28.93
C TYR A 87 -15.71 24.52 27.96
N ASP A 88 -16.00 23.27 27.61
CA ASP A 88 -17.06 22.89 26.66
C ASP A 88 -18.37 22.57 27.41
N ARG A 89 -18.80 23.50 28.26
CA ARG A 89 -20.04 23.38 28.99
C ARG A 89 -21.01 24.48 28.58
N TYR A 90 -22.25 24.12 28.43
CA TYR A 90 -23.34 25.06 28.17
C TYR A 90 -24.12 25.34 29.44
N ASN A 91 -24.41 26.61 29.70
CA ASN A 91 -25.24 26.99 30.86
C ASN A 91 -26.70 26.77 30.50
N MET A 92 -27.30 25.76 31.11
CA MET A 92 -28.70 25.39 30.93
C MET A 92 -29.63 26.07 31.98
N GLY A 93 -29.29 27.24 32.47
CA GLY A 93 -30.06 28.00 33.44
C GLY A 93 -30.09 27.30 34.81
N SER A 94 -31.27 26.89 35.27
CA SER A 94 -31.46 26.24 36.59
C SER A 94 -30.69 24.91 36.72
N ALA A 95 -30.37 24.23 35.63
CA ALA A 95 -29.57 22.99 35.61
C ALA A 95 -28.06 23.25 35.68
N GLY A 96 -27.62 24.51 35.62
CA GLY A 96 -26.22 24.89 35.67
C GLY A 96 -25.45 24.52 34.43
N LEU A 97 -24.09 24.38 34.55
CA LEU A 97 -23.20 24.02 33.45
C LEU A 97 -23.28 22.53 33.15
N GLN A 98 -23.74 22.21 31.97
CA GLN A 98 -23.87 20.84 31.45
C GLN A 98 -22.92 20.59 30.27
N TYR A 99 -22.43 19.36 30.16
CA TYR A 99 -21.72 18.90 28.97
C TYR A 99 -22.72 18.67 27.83
N TYR A 100 -22.28 18.88 26.61
CA TYR A 100 -23.11 18.63 25.43
C TYR A 100 -22.45 17.64 24.49
N TYR A 101 -23.23 17.01 23.62
CA TYR A 101 -22.75 16.10 22.60
C TYR A 101 -22.39 16.90 21.37
N THR A 102 -21.17 16.64 20.84
CA THR A 102 -20.68 17.22 19.61
C THR A 102 -20.62 16.15 18.55
N PRO A 103 -21.21 16.36 17.36
CA PRO A 103 -21.08 15.41 16.26
C PRO A 103 -19.66 15.44 15.69
N GLY A 104 -19.14 14.24 15.40
CA GLY A 104 -17.87 14.07 14.68
C GLY A 104 -18.07 14.17 13.18
N SER A 105 -16.97 14.44 12.47
CA SER A 105 -16.94 14.37 11.01
C SER A 105 -17.12 12.94 10.53
N TYR A 106 -17.78 12.76 9.40
CA TYR A 106 -18.01 11.46 8.80
C TYR A 106 -18.04 11.54 7.27
N ASP A 107 -17.71 10.43 6.62
CA ASP A 107 -17.84 10.26 5.17
C ASP A 107 -18.74 9.06 4.88
N PRO A 108 -19.97 9.26 4.36
CA PRO A 108 -20.90 8.17 4.07
C PRO A 108 -20.41 7.27 2.92
N ASP A 109 -19.52 7.77 2.09
CA ASP A 109 -19.01 7.08 0.90
C ASP A 109 -17.61 6.47 1.09
N ILE A 110 -17.07 6.53 2.31
CA ILE A 110 -15.76 5.92 2.62
C ILE A 110 -15.70 4.45 2.18
N THR A 111 -14.62 4.08 1.48
CA THR A 111 -14.46 2.77 0.85
C THR A 111 -13.06 2.21 1.07
N TRP A 112 -12.83 1.01 0.54
CA TRP A 112 -11.55 0.32 0.57
C TRP A 112 -10.48 1.10 -0.20
N GLU A 113 -9.32 1.27 0.41
CA GLU A 113 -8.10 1.61 -0.31
C GLU A 113 -7.67 0.38 -1.11
N THR A 114 -7.43 0.52 -2.41
CA THR A 114 -7.14 -0.60 -3.31
C THR A 114 -5.75 -0.47 -3.92
N THR A 115 -4.95 -1.51 -3.75
CA THR A 115 -3.63 -1.61 -4.39
C THR A 115 -3.64 -2.70 -5.46
N THR A 116 -3.36 -2.30 -6.70
CA THR A 116 -3.13 -3.20 -7.83
C THR A 116 -1.63 -3.35 -8.05
N THR A 117 -1.14 -4.59 -8.01
CA THR A 117 0.27 -4.92 -8.19
C THR A 117 0.46 -5.75 -9.45
N TYR A 118 1.45 -5.39 -10.26
CA TYR A 118 1.98 -6.18 -11.37
C TYR A 118 3.42 -6.52 -11.05
N ASN A 119 3.82 -7.77 -11.23
CA ASN A 119 5.18 -8.22 -10.98
C ASN A 119 5.64 -9.15 -12.11
N VAL A 120 6.91 -9.00 -12.49
CA VAL A 120 7.66 -9.87 -13.40
C VAL A 120 8.93 -10.28 -12.69
N GLY A 121 9.21 -11.57 -12.60
CA GLY A 121 10.37 -12.08 -11.89
C GLY A 121 11.08 -13.20 -12.63
N VAL A 122 12.36 -13.33 -12.37
CA VAL A 122 13.22 -14.42 -12.86
C VAL A 122 13.94 -15.03 -11.69
N ASP A 123 13.77 -16.33 -11.50
CA ASP A 123 14.59 -17.12 -10.56
C ASP A 123 15.66 -17.87 -11.37
N PHE A 124 16.88 -17.86 -10.91
CA PHE A 124 17.99 -18.53 -11.57
C PHE A 124 18.89 -19.29 -10.59
N GLY A 125 19.48 -20.35 -11.08
CA GLY A 125 20.49 -21.13 -10.38
C GLY A 125 21.53 -21.66 -11.36
N PHE A 126 22.78 -21.65 -10.95
CA PHE A 126 23.91 -22.09 -11.73
C PHE A 126 24.84 -22.98 -10.91
N CYS A 127 25.56 -23.89 -11.61
CA CYS A 127 26.61 -24.73 -11.04
C CYS A 127 26.13 -25.56 -9.84
N ASP A 128 25.06 -26.35 -10.05
CA ASP A 128 24.44 -27.18 -9.00
C ASP A 128 24.02 -26.34 -7.76
N ASP A 129 23.34 -25.22 -8.04
CA ASP A 129 22.82 -24.25 -7.04
C ASP A 129 23.89 -23.56 -6.19
N ARG A 130 25.17 -23.55 -6.65
CA ARG A 130 26.19 -22.75 -5.98
C ARG A 130 26.00 -21.25 -6.14
N ILE A 131 25.34 -20.85 -7.20
CA ILE A 131 24.95 -19.46 -7.44
C ILE A 131 23.45 -19.48 -7.67
N THR A 132 22.67 -18.92 -6.76
CA THR A 132 21.22 -18.82 -6.88
C THR A 132 20.77 -17.37 -6.64
N GLY A 133 19.69 -16.99 -7.26
CA GLY A 133 19.14 -15.66 -7.05
C GLY A 133 17.83 -15.45 -7.75
N ASN A 134 17.27 -14.27 -7.51
CA ASN A 134 16.11 -13.80 -8.23
C ASN A 134 16.24 -12.31 -8.54
N VAL A 135 15.55 -11.90 -9.58
CA VAL A 135 15.32 -10.49 -9.92
C VAL A 135 13.82 -10.31 -10.16
N ASP A 136 13.23 -9.36 -9.47
CA ASP A 136 11.84 -9.00 -9.59
C ASP A 136 11.68 -7.52 -9.96
N ALA A 137 10.84 -7.22 -10.93
CA ALA A 137 10.42 -5.86 -11.26
C ALA A 137 8.92 -5.73 -11.02
N TYR A 138 8.51 -4.66 -10.34
CA TYR A 138 7.11 -4.47 -10.00
C TYR A 138 6.62 -3.05 -10.21
N VAL A 139 5.31 -2.94 -10.39
CA VAL A 139 4.56 -1.68 -10.34
C VAL A 139 3.35 -1.89 -9.44
N ARG A 140 3.21 -1.03 -8.44
CA ARG A 140 2.04 -0.97 -7.53
C ARG A 140 1.33 0.35 -7.72
N ASN A 141 0.06 0.30 -8.02
CA ASN A 141 -0.80 1.46 -8.09
C ASN A 141 -1.82 1.38 -6.96
N THR A 142 -1.75 2.32 -6.03
CA THR A 142 -2.71 2.45 -4.95
C THR A 142 -3.68 3.58 -5.29
N SER A 143 -4.95 3.29 -5.29
CA SER A 143 -6.06 4.24 -5.47
C SER A 143 -6.90 4.33 -4.21
N ASP A 144 -7.68 5.40 -4.14
CA ASP A 144 -8.59 5.64 -3.03
C ASP A 144 -7.87 5.67 -1.67
N LEU A 145 -6.67 6.28 -1.65
CA LEU A 145 -5.88 6.46 -0.43
C LEU A 145 -6.69 7.18 0.63
N LEU A 146 -6.69 6.63 1.83
CA LEU A 146 -7.30 7.25 3.00
C LEU A 146 -6.43 8.41 3.49
N ASN A 147 -7.00 9.60 3.49
CA ASN A 147 -6.33 10.80 3.96
C ASN A 147 -7.28 11.73 4.70
N GLU A 148 -6.74 12.46 5.67
CA GLU A 148 -7.49 13.50 6.38
C GLU A 148 -7.40 14.81 5.59
N VAL A 149 -8.53 15.32 5.17
CA VAL A 149 -8.61 16.56 4.40
C VAL A 149 -9.41 17.63 5.14
N ILE A 150 -9.07 18.90 4.89
CA ILE A 150 -9.82 20.04 5.42
C ILE A 150 -11.11 20.18 4.62
N THR A 151 -12.24 20.23 5.33
CA THR A 151 -13.55 20.46 4.72
C THR A 151 -13.92 21.94 4.73
N PRO A 152 -14.62 22.43 3.70
CA PRO A 152 -15.19 23.76 3.72
C PRO A 152 -16.14 23.90 4.92
N MET A 153 -16.20 25.13 5.46
CA MET A 153 -17.07 25.45 6.59
C MET A 153 -18.54 25.17 6.25
N GLY A 154 -19.22 24.40 7.09
CA GLY A 154 -20.61 24.00 6.87
C GLY A 154 -20.83 22.76 6.00
N ALA A 155 -19.77 22.22 5.38
CA ALA A 155 -19.87 20.99 4.56
C ALA A 155 -19.90 19.70 5.42
N ASN A 156 -19.38 19.75 6.64
CA ASN A 156 -19.39 18.64 7.59
C ASN A 156 -19.43 19.20 9.02
N PHE A 157 -19.62 18.33 10.02
CA PHE A 157 -19.65 18.73 11.42
C PHE A 157 -18.30 19.15 11.98
N GLY A 158 -17.21 18.68 11.40
CA GLY A 158 -15.85 19.09 11.74
C GLY A 158 -15.16 19.80 10.57
N ASN A 159 -14.01 20.38 10.86
CA ASN A 159 -13.18 21.06 9.87
C ASN A 159 -12.21 20.13 9.12
N LYS A 160 -12.22 18.83 9.45
CA LYS A 160 -11.45 17.78 8.82
C LYS A 160 -12.28 16.52 8.69
N ILE A 161 -12.03 15.76 7.64
CA ILE A 161 -12.69 14.50 7.34
C ILE A 161 -11.68 13.49 6.85
N LEU A 162 -11.78 12.25 7.32
CA LEU A 162 -11.07 11.11 6.71
C LEU A 162 -11.90 10.62 5.53
N THR A 163 -11.31 10.66 4.34
CA THR A 163 -11.98 10.26 3.10
C THR A 163 -10.99 9.61 2.14
N ASN A 164 -11.52 8.90 1.15
CA ASN A 164 -10.73 8.31 0.08
C ASN A 164 -10.34 9.37 -0.94
N ILE A 165 -9.11 9.83 -0.87
CA ILE A 165 -8.62 10.89 -1.75
C ILE A 165 -7.15 10.66 -2.10
N GLY A 166 -6.88 10.70 -3.39
CA GLY A 166 -5.53 10.55 -3.87
C GLY A 166 -5.19 9.16 -4.37
N SER A 167 -4.06 9.10 -5.03
CA SER A 167 -3.48 7.88 -5.57
C SER A 167 -1.97 7.97 -5.54
N MET A 168 -1.34 6.80 -5.48
CA MET A 168 0.12 6.67 -5.42
C MET A 168 0.58 5.54 -6.32
N GLN A 169 1.74 5.70 -6.91
CA GLN A 169 2.44 4.65 -7.64
C GLN A 169 3.78 4.37 -6.98
N ASN A 170 4.07 3.10 -6.75
CA ASN A 170 5.38 2.61 -6.37
C ASN A 170 5.86 1.63 -7.43
N LYS A 171 7.07 1.81 -7.93
CA LYS A 171 7.71 0.90 -8.88
C LYS A 171 9.13 0.62 -8.43
N GLY A 172 9.61 -0.58 -8.69
CA GLY A 172 10.94 -0.95 -8.25
C GLY A 172 11.46 -2.21 -8.90
N VAL A 173 12.74 -2.44 -8.62
CA VAL A 173 13.45 -3.67 -8.93
C VAL A 173 14.07 -4.18 -7.65
N GLU A 174 13.83 -5.43 -7.36
CA GLU A 174 14.39 -6.15 -6.21
C GLU A 174 15.26 -7.28 -6.74
N PHE A 175 16.38 -7.54 -6.10
CA PHE A 175 17.21 -8.67 -6.45
C PHE A 175 17.80 -9.31 -5.21
N SER A 176 17.98 -10.61 -5.28
CA SER A 176 18.75 -11.37 -4.31
C SER A 176 19.75 -12.29 -5.02
N LEU A 177 20.89 -12.47 -4.42
CA LEU A 177 21.95 -13.33 -4.89
C LEU A 177 22.52 -14.10 -3.70
N ASN A 178 22.60 -15.41 -3.82
CA ASN A 178 23.27 -16.27 -2.86
C ASN A 178 24.36 -17.06 -3.58
N VAL A 179 25.57 -17.05 -3.03
CA VAL A 179 26.74 -17.74 -3.58
C VAL A 179 27.34 -18.66 -2.53
N VAL A 180 27.60 -19.89 -2.89
CA VAL A 180 28.28 -20.91 -2.07
C VAL A 180 29.68 -21.16 -2.63
N PRO A 181 30.67 -20.31 -2.31
CA PRO A 181 32.03 -20.44 -2.88
C PRO A 181 32.75 -21.67 -2.36
N VAL A 182 32.45 -22.10 -1.15
CA VAL A 182 33.09 -23.28 -0.56
C VAL A 182 32.03 -24.26 -0.07
N GLN A 183 32.07 -25.46 -0.61
CA GLN A 183 31.26 -26.58 -0.16
C GLN A 183 32.08 -27.85 -0.23
N THR A 184 32.62 -28.23 0.90
CA THR A 184 33.42 -29.46 1.10
C THR A 184 32.77 -30.31 2.19
N LYS A 185 33.36 -31.46 2.50
CA LYS A 185 32.86 -32.32 3.57
C LYS A 185 32.89 -31.64 4.96
N ASP A 186 33.89 -30.77 5.17
CA ASP A 186 34.15 -30.16 6.49
C ASP A 186 33.85 -28.66 6.52
N TRP A 187 33.70 -28.02 5.35
CA TRP A 187 33.48 -26.57 5.25
C TRP A 187 32.32 -26.25 4.33
N HIS A 188 31.44 -25.39 4.82
CA HIS A 188 30.36 -24.78 4.03
C HIS A 188 30.36 -23.28 4.25
N LEU A 189 30.56 -22.49 3.20
CA LEU A 189 30.48 -21.04 3.21
C LEU A 189 29.39 -20.59 2.24
N SER A 190 28.43 -19.80 2.74
CA SER A 190 27.39 -19.17 1.94
C SER A 190 27.42 -17.65 2.16
N ILE A 191 27.34 -16.88 1.08
CA ILE A 191 27.32 -15.42 1.09
C ILE A 191 26.05 -14.98 0.38
N GLY A 192 25.17 -14.26 1.11
CA GLY A 192 23.94 -13.70 0.57
C GLY A 192 24.01 -12.19 0.40
N PHE A 193 23.46 -11.70 -0.69
CA PHE A 193 23.29 -10.27 -0.97
C PHE A 193 21.88 -10.01 -1.48
N ASN A 194 21.27 -8.93 -1.00
CA ASN A 194 19.99 -8.44 -1.53
C ASN A 194 20.01 -6.91 -1.67
N GLY A 195 19.20 -6.42 -2.58
CA GLY A 195 19.07 -5.00 -2.82
C GLY A 195 17.74 -4.65 -3.47
N THR A 196 17.28 -3.44 -3.18
CA THR A 196 16.03 -2.91 -3.72
C THR A 196 16.25 -1.49 -4.21
N PHE A 197 15.83 -1.22 -5.44
CA PHE A 197 15.72 0.12 -6.01
C PHE A 197 14.25 0.41 -6.23
N GLN A 198 13.74 1.46 -5.60
CA GLN A 198 12.34 1.82 -5.73
C GLN A 198 12.14 3.34 -5.94
N ASP A 199 11.09 3.67 -6.65
CA ASP A 199 10.60 5.04 -6.86
C ASP A 199 9.12 5.10 -6.50
N THR A 200 8.76 5.99 -5.57
CA THR A 200 7.39 6.18 -5.10
C THR A 200 6.94 7.58 -5.43
N LYS A 201 5.78 7.72 -6.06
CA LYS A 201 5.20 9.02 -6.44
C LYS A 201 3.73 9.09 -6.09
N ILE A 202 3.33 10.23 -5.58
CA ILE A 202 1.92 10.63 -5.51
C ILE A 202 1.47 10.95 -6.93
N THR A 203 0.43 10.29 -7.41
CA THR A 203 -0.13 10.51 -8.74
C THR A 203 -1.36 11.42 -8.73
N LYS A 204 -2.09 11.42 -7.59
CA LYS A 204 -3.27 12.26 -7.39
C LYS A 204 -3.41 12.61 -5.91
N LEU A 205 -3.84 13.85 -5.60
CA LEU A 205 -4.02 14.33 -4.22
C LEU A 205 -5.45 14.76 -3.87
N ASN A 206 -6.33 14.88 -4.87
CA ASN A 206 -7.71 15.29 -4.65
C ASN A 206 -8.67 14.63 -5.65
N THR A 207 -9.96 14.79 -5.44
CA THR A 207 -11.00 14.30 -6.35
C THR A 207 -11.20 15.18 -7.58
N SER A 208 -10.68 16.43 -7.54
CA SER A 208 -10.75 17.42 -8.61
C SER A 208 -9.45 17.47 -9.37
N ASP A 209 -9.50 17.57 -10.69
CA ASP A 209 -8.33 17.79 -11.54
C ASP A 209 -7.86 19.25 -11.54
N ASP A 210 -8.33 20.08 -10.60
CA ASP A 210 -7.94 21.47 -10.47
C ASP A 210 -6.45 21.62 -10.18
N PRO A 211 -5.68 22.25 -11.08
CA PRO A 211 -4.24 22.43 -10.95
C PRO A 211 -3.79 23.15 -9.68
N ARG A 212 -4.70 23.89 -9.03
CA ARG A 212 -4.41 24.64 -7.80
C ARG A 212 -4.23 23.75 -6.57
N TYR A 213 -4.73 22.52 -6.60
CA TYR A 213 -4.70 21.56 -5.49
C TYR A 213 -3.70 20.42 -5.69
N LYS A 214 -2.53 20.71 -6.29
CA LYS A 214 -1.48 19.69 -6.53
C LYS A 214 -0.57 19.47 -5.33
N GLU A 215 -0.71 20.26 -4.28
CA GLU A 215 0.18 20.23 -3.12
C GLU A 215 -0.63 20.29 -1.83
N MET A 216 -0.27 19.45 -0.86
CA MET A 216 -0.79 19.47 0.49
C MET A 216 0.38 19.52 1.47
N VAL A 217 0.41 20.55 2.29
CA VAL A 217 1.42 20.68 3.35
C VAL A 217 1.04 19.79 4.52
N VAL A 218 1.93 18.89 4.91
CA VAL A 218 1.72 17.95 6.02
C VAL A 218 2.40 18.49 7.26
N ASP A 219 1.66 18.60 8.35
CA ASP A 219 2.19 19.03 9.63
C ASP A 219 2.76 17.82 10.37
N ILE A 220 4.08 17.61 10.27
CA ILE A 220 4.79 16.53 10.98
C ILE A 220 5.31 17.00 12.33
N SER A 221 5.36 18.30 12.59
CA SER A 221 6.01 18.86 13.76
C SER A 221 5.09 18.96 14.96
N LYS A 222 5.00 17.91 15.75
CA LYS A 222 4.56 18.05 17.14
C LYS A 222 5.63 18.80 17.93
N GLY A 223 5.49 20.11 18.07
CA GLY A 223 6.28 20.90 19.02
C GLY A 223 7.15 22.04 18.49
N THR A 224 7.44 22.15 17.20
CA THR A 224 8.29 23.24 16.67
C THR A 224 7.49 24.35 15.97
N GLY A 225 6.20 24.14 15.70
CA GLY A 225 5.36 25.10 14.95
C GLY A 225 5.73 25.25 13.47
N SER A 226 6.75 24.53 13.00
CA SER A 226 7.20 24.59 11.60
C SER A 226 6.77 23.36 10.81
N LYS A 227 6.34 23.55 9.58
CA LYS A 227 5.97 22.47 8.65
C LYS A 227 7.18 22.09 7.82
N PHE A 228 7.63 20.82 7.89
CA PHE A 228 8.86 20.38 7.22
C PHE A 228 8.61 19.56 5.98
N SER A 229 7.42 19.03 5.80
CA SER A 229 7.16 18.14 4.66
C SER A 229 5.86 18.47 3.97
N PHE A 230 5.77 18.01 2.74
CA PHE A 230 4.58 18.19 1.92
C PHE A 230 4.29 16.91 1.13
N HIS A 231 3.03 16.78 0.74
CA HIS A 231 2.59 15.88 -0.29
C HIS A 231 2.33 16.68 -1.56
N LYS A 232 2.97 16.30 -2.66
CA LYS A 232 2.81 16.93 -3.97
C LYS A 232 2.76 15.90 -5.06
N VAL A 233 1.90 16.11 -6.04
CA VAL A 233 1.83 15.25 -7.22
C VAL A 233 3.17 15.21 -7.93
N GLY A 234 3.65 14.01 -8.24
CA GLY A 234 4.96 13.75 -8.87
C GLY A 234 6.12 13.56 -7.90
N TYR A 235 5.91 13.76 -6.60
CA TYR A 235 6.93 13.57 -5.55
C TYR A 235 6.60 12.40 -4.63
N ALA A 236 7.59 11.94 -3.88
CA ALA A 236 7.39 10.95 -2.85
C ALA A 236 6.54 11.52 -1.70
N PRO A 237 5.74 10.68 -1.00
CA PRO A 237 5.07 11.10 0.22
C PRO A 237 6.09 11.62 1.25
N TYR A 238 5.69 12.63 2.03
CA TYR A 238 6.52 13.23 3.08
C TYR A 238 7.86 13.82 2.58
N THR A 239 7.90 14.30 1.33
CA THR A 239 9.08 15.03 0.83
C THR A 239 9.35 16.25 1.70
N TYR A 240 10.61 16.45 2.07
CA TYR A 240 11.01 17.58 2.87
C TYR A 240 10.86 18.89 2.09
N TYR A 241 10.46 19.93 2.79
CA TYR A 241 10.39 21.31 2.28
C TYR A 241 11.65 22.06 2.71
N PRO A 242 12.74 22.06 1.93
CA PRO A 242 13.92 22.84 2.31
C PRO A 242 13.60 24.32 2.16
N TYR A 243 13.81 25.09 3.21
CA TYR A 243 13.91 26.54 3.08
C TYR A 243 15.14 26.83 2.22
N GLN A 244 14.95 27.39 1.03
CA GLN A 244 16.06 28.03 0.33
C GLN A 244 16.41 29.31 1.11
N GLN A 245 17.63 29.34 1.67
CA GLN A 245 18.24 30.56 2.17
C GLN A 245 18.72 31.40 1.00
#